data_a0e610a81e9015553986255d1a94b9f6
#
_entry.id   a0e610a81e9015553986255d1a94b9f6
#
_cell.length_a   1.000
_cell.length_b   1.000
_cell.length_c   1.000
_cell.angle_alpha   90.00
_cell.angle_beta   90.00
_cell.angle_gamma   90.00
#
_symmetry.space_group_name_H-M   'P 1'
#
loop_
_entity.id
_entity.type
_entity.pdbx_description
1 polymer ?
#
loop_
_entity_poly.entity_id
_entity_poly.type
_entity_poly.pdbx_seq_one_letter_code
_entity_poly.pdbx_strand_id
1 'polypeptide(L)'
;EYAKTLPEGSLEKKEVDYRLEALAQSENIPSDVYANYVKVKADSELAWHEAKEADNYEHFKPHLQAIMKETLHLLEYDPKFNGNNAYDVLLDRYEKGMTQEKYDAFFNNVKEKLVPLIHEIQNKPQINDDLLHETYDLDRQEKFMEVICDFMKVDFGKVYLSTTEHPFTDFFSSNDARITTHYYPDQFLSAILSTVHEYGHALYGLQMDPAFEGTMLTQAVGSAAHESQSRFLENHVGRSHAFWQANYNQLVNLFPEFKDVSVDELVSMINKTECSLIRTEADELTYPLHIMVRYEIEKEIAKGNVDYDKLPEVWADKYEEYLGVRPANYKEGVLQDMHWSTGYLGYFPTYALGSAYAAQLYATMEKQFDVEEALLTNHFEKITDWLKENVHHYAASKSMAEIVEEVSGEPFNPDYYTDYLIKKYKKLYNLD
;
A
#
# COMPACT_ATOMS: atom_id res chain seq x y z
N GLU A 1 -20.74 22.64 20.51
CA GLU A 1 -21.28 22.59 21.89
C GLU A 1 -21.76 21.20 22.27
N TYR A 2 -22.49 20.50 21.37
CA TYR A 2 -22.98 19.14 21.62
C TYR A 2 -21.83 18.16 21.96
N ALA A 3 -20.73 18.18 21.23
CA ALA A 3 -19.57 17.33 21.48
C ALA A 3 -19.02 17.43 22.94
N LYS A 4 -19.16 18.60 23.57
CA LYS A 4 -18.71 18.83 24.96
C LYS A 4 -19.61 18.17 26.01
N THR A 5 -20.80 17.74 25.62
CA THR A 5 -21.76 17.08 26.52
C THR A 5 -21.67 15.57 26.49
N LEU A 6 -20.92 15.01 25.51
CA LEU A 6 -20.78 13.58 25.33
C LEU A 6 -19.70 13.00 26.26
N PRO A 7 -19.89 11.77 26.77
CA PRO A 7 -18.89 11.10 27.59
C PRO A 7 -17.59 10.87 26.79
N GLU A 8 -16.45 11.19 27.39
CA GLU A 8 -15.16 10.91 26.79
C GLU A 8 -15.00 9.41 26.45
N GLY A 9 -14.48 9.13 25.26
CA GLY A 9 -14.27 7.77 24.75
C GLY A 9 -15.55 7.07 24.25
N SER A 10 -16.73 7.68 24.39
CA SER A 10 -17.95 7.12 23.80
C SER A 10 -17.88 7.12 22.27
N LEU A 11 -18.54 6.16 21.62
CA LEU A 11 -18.63 6.08 20.15
C LEU A 11 -19.15 7.39 19.56
N GLU A 12 -20.21 7.94 20.14
CA GLU A 12 -20.83 9.17 19.67
C GLU A 12 -19.85 10.38 19.78
N LYS A 13 -19.04 10.42 20.83
CA LYS A 13 -18.00 11.44 21.00
C LYS A 13 -16.94 11.31 19.90
N LYS A 14 -16.43 10.11 19.67
CA LYS A 14 -15.43 9.84 18.62
C LYS A 14 -15.94 10.20 17.23
N GLU A 15 -17.18 9.85 16.90
CA GLU A 15 -17.83 10.18 15.62
C GLU A 15 -17.96 11.70 15.45
N VAL A 16 -18.41 12.41 16.49
CA VAL A 16 -18.58 13.87 16.44
C VAL A 16 -17.21 14.57 16.34
N ASP A 17 -16.22 14.13 17.10
CA ASP A 17 -14.87 14.70 17.06
C ASP A 17 -14.23 14.51 15.69
N TYR A 18 -14.38 13.30 15.09
CA TYR A 18 -13.90 13.04 13.76
C TYR A 18 -14.54 13.97 12.72
N ARG A 19 -15.88 14.12 12.76
CA ARG A 19 -16.59 15.03 11.85
C ARG A 19 -16.16 16.47 12.00
N LEU A 20 -15.94 16.93 13.23
CA LEU A 20 -15.47 18.28 13.49
C LEU A 20 -14.04 18.48 12.96
N GLU A 21 -13.17 17.51 13.14
CA GLU A 21 -11.81 17.55 12.61
C GLU A 21 -11.81 17.60 11.08
N ALA A 22 -12.59 16.74 10.42
CA ALA A 22 -12.74 16.72 8.97
C ALA A 22 -13.34 18.03 8.42
N LEU A 23 -14.34 18.60 9.10
CA LEU A 23 -14.95 19.86 8.73
C LEU A 23 -13.95 21.01 8.84
N ALA A 24 -13.17 21.06 9.92
CA ALA A 24 -12.20 22.13 10.17
C ALA A 24 -11.14 22.28 9.07
N GLN A 25 -10.84 21.20 8.36
CA GLN A 25 -9.91 21.24 7.22
C GLN A 25 -10.42 22.04 6.03
N SER A 26 -11.74 22.26 5.92
CA SER A 26 -12.35 22.86 4.72
C SER A 26 -13.33 24.01 5.02
N GLU A 27 -13.87 24.13 6.23
CA GLU A 27 -14.94 25.10 6.54
C GLU A 27 -14.55 26.56 6.34
N ASN A 28 -13.26 26.87 6.46
CA ASN A 28 -12.73 28.24 6.31
C ASN A 28 -12.26 28.55 4.90
N ILE A 29 -12.31 27.60 3.97
CA ILE A 29 -11.88 27.82 2.58
C ILE A 29 -12.93 28.66 1.86
N PRO A 30 -12.59 29.88 1.33
CA PRO A 30 -13.52 30.65 0.53
C PRO A 30 -13.96 29.85 -0.73
N SER A 31 -15.24 30.01 -1.09
CA SER A 31 -15.83 29.24 -2.19
C SER A 31 -15.13 29.47 -3.55
N ASP A 32 -14.64 30.68 -3.78
CA ASP A 32 -13.88 31.01 -4.99
C ASP A 32 -12.48 30.38 -5.01
N VAL A 33 -11.82 30.28 -3.87
CA VAL A 33 -10.54 29.56 -3.71
C VAL A 33 -10.73 28.08 -3.97
N TYR A 34 -11.76 27.48 -3.37
CA TYR A 34 -12.06 26.07 -3.59
C TYR A 34 -12.44 25.78 -5.05
N ALA A 35 -13.27 26.64 -5.67
CA ALA A 35 -13.63 26.50 -7.08
C ALA A 35 -12.40 26.60 -8.00
N ASN A 36 -11.45 27.51 -7.70
CA ASN A 36 -10.19 27.58 -8.42
C ASN A 36 -9.36 26.31 -8.28
N TYR A 37 -9.22 25.78 -7.06
CA TYR A 37 -8.51 24.51 -6.81
C TYR A 37 -9.10 23.36 -7.62
N VAL A 38 -10.43 23.19 -7.61
CA VAL A 38 -11.12 22.12 -8.37
C VAL A 38 -10.87 22.26 -9.87
N LYS A 39 -10.88 23.48 -10.41
CA LYS A 39 -10.56 23.72 -11.81
C LYS A 39 -9.11 23.39 -12.14
N VAL A 40 -8.15 23.88 -11.34
CA VAL A 40 -6.73 23.59 -11.53
C VAL A 40 -6.45 22.09 -11.45
N LYS A 41 -7.11 21.37 -10.52
CA LYS A 41 -7.02 19.92 -10.40
C LYS A 41 -7.48 19.22 -11.69
N ALA A 42 -8.66 19.57 -12.21
CA ALA A 42 -9.18 18.96 -13.45
C ALA A 42 -8.27 19.25 -14.65
N ASP A 43 -7.79 20.49 -14.80
CA ASP A 43 -6.86 20.88 -15.86
C ASP A 43 -5.52 20.13 -15.74
N SER A 44 -5.03 19.91 -14.52
CA SER A 44 -3.78 19.19 -14.25
C SER A 44 -3.90 17.68 -14.54
N GLU A 45 -5.01 17.07 -14.17
CA GLU A 45 -5.27 15.65 -14.44
C GLU A 45 -5.33 15.37 -15.94
N LEU A 46 -6.05 16.21 -16.69
CA LEU A 46 -6.10 16.11 -18.16
C LEU A 46 -4.71 16.28 -18.79
N ALA A 47 -3.97 17.30 -18.37
CA ALA A 47 -2.64 17.58 -18.89
C ALA A 47 -1.64 16.44 -18.58
N TRP A 48 -1.80 15.77 -17.43
CA TRP A 48 -0.97 14.61 -17.09
C TRP A 48 -1.25 13.42 -18.04
N HIS A 49 -2.52 13.12 -18.33
CA HIS A 49 -2.88 12.07 -19.29
C HIS A 49 -2.26 12.33 -20.67
N GLU A 50 -2.43 13.55 -21.19
CA GLU A 50 -1.87 13.96 -22.49
C GLU A 50 -0.34 13.90 -22.49
N ALA A 51 0.30 14.37 -21.42
CA ALA A 51 1.75 14.36 -21.26
C ALA A 51 2.31 12.95 -21.18
N LYS A 52 1.65 12.06 -20.42
CA LYS A 52 2.04 10.66 -20.30
C LYS A 52 1.89 9.95 -21.63
N GLU A 53 0.79 10.15 -22.37
CA GLU A 53 0.61 9.56 -23.68
C GLU A 53 1.68 10.01 -24.69
N ALA A 54 2.00 11.29 -24.69
CA ALA A 54 2.99 11.90 -25.58
C ALA A 54 4.45 11.78 -25.11
N ASP A 55 4.72 11.26 -23.91
CA ASP A 55 6.01 11.29 -23.24
C ASP A 55 6.62 12.70 -23.16
N ASN A 56 5.83 13.68 -22.75
CA ASN A 56 6.15 15.09 -22.78
C ASN A 56 5.96 15.78 -21.42
N TYR A 57 6.99 15.76 -20.58
CA TYR A 57 6.97 16.41 -19.27
C TYR A 57 6.78 17.92 -19.35
N GLU A 58 7.31 18.60 -20.38
CA GLU A 58 7.19 20.05 -20.54
C GLU A 58 5.72 20.51 -20.69
N HIS A 59 4.87 19.65 -21.24
CA HIS A 59 3.43 19.90 -21.30
C HIS A 59 2.79 19.85 -19.89
N PHE A 60 3.17 18.90 -19.06
CA PHE A 60 2.62 18.72 -17.71
C PHE A 60 3.18 19.72 -16.70
N LYS A 61 4.44 20.10 -16.81
CA LYS A 61 5.17 20.93 -15.83
C LYS A 61 4.40 22.14 -15.31
N PRO A 62 3.84 23.06 -16.16
CA PRO A 62 3.10 24.21 -15.65
C PRO A 62 1.83 23.83 -14.88
N HIS A 63 1.18 22.73 -15.23
CA HIS A 63 -0.01 22.23 -14.55
C HIS A 63 0.37 21.60 -13.20
N LEU A 64 1.48 20.85 -13.14
CA LEU A 64 2.04 20.33 -11.88
C LEU A 64 2.39 21.47 -10.91
N GLN A 65 3.06 22.50 -11.39
CA GLN A 65 3.36 23.71 -10.59
C GLN A 65 2.09 24.35 -10.04
N ALA A 66 1.06 24.49 -10.89
CA ALA A 66 -0.20 25.10 -10.51
C ALA A 66 -0.93 24.28 -9.44
N ILE A 67 -1.07 22.96 -9.63
CA ILE A 67 -1.78 22.12 -8.65
C ILE A 67 -1.03 22.02 -7.32
N MET A 68 0.30 21.93 -7.33
CA MET A 68 1.09 21.93 -6.09
C MET A 68 0.95 23.22 -5.32
N LYS A 69 0.99 24.37 -6.03
CA LYS A 69 0.76 25.71 -5.44
C LYS A 69 -0.62 25.81 -4.79
N GLU A 70 -1.67 25.40 -5.49
CA GLU A 70 -3.04 25.47 -4.97
C GLU A 70 -3.24 24.47 -3.81
N THR A 71 -2.65 23.28 -3.86
CA THR A 71 -2.68 22.33 -2.74
C THR A 71 -2.07 22.91 -1.48
N LEU A 72 -0.91 23.56 -1.59
CA LEU A 72 -0.26 24.23 -0.47
C LEU A 72 -1.02 25.47 0.00
N HIS A 73 -1.62 26.24 -0.93
CA HIS A 73 -2.46 27.39 -0.60
C HIS A 73 -3.68 27.02 0.22
N LEU A 74 -4.31 25.86 -0.04
CA LEU A 74 -5.44 25.40 0.79
C LEU A 74 -5.07 25.15 2.25
N LEU A 75 -3.79 24.88 2.55
CA LEU A 75 -3.35 24.71 3.95
C LEU A 75 -3.45 25.98 4.79
N GLU A 76 -3.41 27.16 4.14
CA GLU A 76 -3.56 28.44 4.86
C GLU A 76 -4.91 28.55 5.61
N TYR A 77 -5.89 27.75 5.20
CA TYR A 77 -7.21 27.67 5.83
C TYR A 77 -7.35 26.53 6.85
N ASP A 78 -6.35 25.63 6.95
CA ASP A 78 -6.34 24.51 7.87
C ASP A 78 -5.86 24.97 9.27
N PRO A 79 -6.63 24.76 10.34
CA PRO A 79 -6.25 25.20 11.67
C PRO A 79 -4.98 24.54 12.24
N LYS A 80 -4.55 23.40 11.66
CA LYS A 80 -3.30 22.72 12.03
C LYS A 80 -2.07 23.36 11.40
N PHE A 81 -2.25 24.18 10.35
CA PHE A 81 -1.14 24.81 9.64
C PHE A 81 -0.61 26.02 10.41
N ASN A 82 0.69 26.07 10.64
CA ASN A 82 1.38 27.13 11.38
C ASN A 82 2.38 27.95 10.54
N GLY A 83 2.36 27.76 9.21
CA GLY A 83 3.27 28.41 8.27
C GLY A 83 4.55 27.63 7.97
N ASN A 84 4.92 26.63 8.76
CA ASN A 84 6.19 25.87 8.59
C ASN A 84 6.01 24.35 8.56
N ASN A 85 4.81 23.84 8.82
CA ASN A 85 4.51 22.41 8.96
C ASN A 85 3.64 21.88 7.83
N ALA A 86 3.76 22.44 6.62
CA ALA A 86 2.90 22.08 5.46
C ALA A 86 2.87 20.58 5.21
N TYR A 87 4.04 19.96 5.18
CA TYR A 87 4.11 18.52 4.88
C TYR A 87 3.56 17.66 6.04
N ASP A 88 3.79 18.03 7.29
CA ASP A 88 3.22 17.33 8.45
C ASP A 88 1.69 17.35 8.43
N VAL A 89 1.08 18.49 8.09
CA VAL A 89 -0.39 18.59 7.96
C VAL A 89 -0.90 17.67 6.85
N LEU A 90 -0.20 17.60 5.72
CA LEU A 90 -0.58 16.73 4.59
C LEU A 90 -0.41 15.25 4.94
N LEU A 91 0.67 14.87 5.60
CA LEU A 91 0.92 13.50 6.06
C LEU A 91 -0.14 13.03 7.07
N ASP A 92 -0.49 13.88 8.04
CA ASP A 92 -1.51 13.59 9.06
C ASP A 92 -2.92 13.37 8.48
N ARG A 93 -3.21 13.94 7.31
CA ARG A 93 -4.49 13.72 6.61
C ARG A 93 -4.67 12.29 6.11
N TYR A 94 -3.58 11.63 5.73
CA TYR A 94 -3.60 10.28 5.19
C TYR A 94 -3.31 9.20 6.23
N GLU A 95 -2.49 9.54 7.23
CA GLU A 95 -2.23 8.65 8.36
C GLU A 95 -2.06 9.47 9.64
N LYS A 96 -3.05 9.39 10.50
CA LYS A 96 -3.16 10.24 11.69
C LYS A 96 -1.97 10.09 12.63
N GLY A 97 -1.39 11.22 13.02
CA GLY A 97 -0.24 11.28 13.92
C GLY A 97 1.10 11.08 13.25
N MET A 98 1.14 10.89 11.90
CA MET A 98 2.40 10.83 11.16
C MET A 98 2.94 12.20 10.84
N THR A 99 4.27 12.32 10.92
CA THR A 99 5.02 13.56 10.68
C THR A 99 6.21 13.27 9.78
N GLN A 100 6.80 14.33 9.21
CA GLN A 100 8.04 14.22 8.45
C GLN A 100 9.17 13.57 9.28
N GLU A 101 9.29 13.93 10.56
CA GLU A 101 10.30 13.36 11.46
C GLU A 101 10.18 11.82 11.58
N LYS A 102 8.94 11.33 11.75
CA LYS A 102 8.68 9.88 11.85
C LYS A 102 8.96 9.17 10.53
N TYR A 103 8.54 9.75 9.41
CA TYR A 103 8.84 9.20 8.09
C TYR A 103 10.32 9.28 7.74
N ASP A 104 11.03 10.35 8.13
CA ASP A 104 12.49 10.45 7.95
C ASP A 104 13.19 9.32 8.72
N ALA A 105 12.79 9.04 9.95
CA ALA A 105 13.34 7.92 10.73
C ALA A 105 13.07 6.57 10.04
N PHE A 106 11.85 6.36 9.55
CA PHE A 106 11.46 5.14 8.84
C PHE A 106 12.25 4.96 7.52
N PHE A 107 12.25 5.95 6.65
CA PHE A 107 12.94 5.85 5.36
C PHE A 107 14.46 5.84 5.47
N ASN A 108 15.04 6.47 6.49
CA ASN A 108 16.47 6.33 6.78
C ASN A 108 16.81 4.88 7.15
N ASN A 109 16.00 4.22 7.98
CA ASN A 109 16.17 2.80 8.31
C ASN A 109 16.07 1.91 7.06
N VAL A 110 15.06 2.16 6.20
CA VAL A 110 14.90 1.48 4.91
C VAL A 110 16.13 1.67 4.02
N LYS A 111 16.59 2.91 3.85
CA LYS A 111 17.74 3.25 3.00
C LYS A 111 19.01 2.56 3.50
N GLU A 112 19.31 2.70 4.78
CA GLU A 112 20.53 2.18 5.39
C GLU A 112 20.63 0.66 5.32
N LYS A 113 19.50 -0.04 5.48
CA LYS A 113 19.47 -1.50 5.54
C LYS A 113 19.20 -2.17 4.19
N LEU A 114 18.30 -1.64 3.37
CA LEU A 114 17.84 -2.34 2.16
C LEU A 114 18.66 -1.97 0.90
N VAL A 115 19.13 -0.73 0.75
CA VAL A 115 19.92 -0.34 -0.43
C VAL A 115 21.18 -1.19 -0.59
N PRO A 116 22.00 -1.42 0.47
CA PRO A 116 23.16 -2.30 0.35
C PRO A 116 22.80 -3.75 -0.01
N LEU A 117 21.71 -4.27 0.55
CA LEU A 117 21.20 -5.61 0.27
C LEU A 117 20.78 -5.76 -1.20
N ILE A 118 20.03 -4.79 -1.73
CA ILE A 118 19.61 -4.77 -3.12
C ILE A 118 20.80 -4.76 -4.06
N HIS A 119 21.79 -3.90 -3.80
CA HIS A 119 23.03 -3.85 -4.60
C HIS A 119 23.83 -5.15 -4.52
N GLU A 120 23.82 -5.83 -3.37
CA GLU A 120 24.45 -7.14 -3.24
C GLU A 120 23.71 -8.20 -4.07
N ILE A 121 22.38 -8.24 -4.02
CA ILE A 121 21.55 -9.17 -4.79
C ILE A 121 21.71 -8.98 -6.29
N GLN A 122 21.80 -7.74 -6.78
CA GLN A 122 22.03 -7.44 -8.20
C GLN A 122 23.31 -8.10 -8.76
N ASN A 123 24.31 -8.34 -7.91
CA ASN A 123 25.56 -9.02 -8.28
C ASN A 123 25.51 -10.55 -8.14
N LYS A 124 24.37 -11.14 -7.76
CA LYS A 124 24.19 -12.59 -7.66
C LYS A 124 23.55 -13.18 -8.91
N PRO A 125 23.64 -14.49 -9.13
CA PRO A 125 22.83 -15.17 -10.13
C PRO A 125 21.34 -14.89 -9.89
N GLN A 126 20.66 -14.43 -10.92
CA GLN A 126 19.24 -14.09 -10.82
C GLN A 126 18.38 -15.35 -10.91
N ILE A 127 17.26 -15.33 -10.19
CA ILE A 127 16.27 -16.40 -10.20
C ILE A 127 15.56 -16.36 -11.56
N ASN A 128 15.51 -17.53 -12.24
CA ASN A 128 14.71 -17.68 -13.44
C ASN A 128 13.24 -17.91 -13.04
N ASP A 129 12.36 -17.04 -13.48
CA ASP A 129 10.90 -17.08 -13.27
C ASP A 129 10.11 -17.16 -14.57
N ASP A 130 10.75 -17.53 -15.70
CA ASP A 130 10.12 -17.64 -17.03
C ASP A 130 8.83 -18.44 -16.99
N LEU A 131 8.79 -19.49 -16.15
CA LEU A 131 7.59 -20.32 -15.98
C LEU A 131 6.36 -19.52 -15.50
N LEU A 132 6.53 -18.45 -14.73
CA LEU A 132 5.44 -17.61 -14.28
C LEU A 132 4.91 -16.67 -15.38
N HIS A 133 5.64 -16.57 -16.50
CA HIS A 133 5.37 -15.70 -17.65
C HIS A 133 5.02 -16.48 -18.92
N GLU A 134 4.86 -17.81 -18.82
CA GLU A 134 4.29 -18.61 -19.92
C GLU A 134 2.81 -18.29 -20.13
N THR A 135 2.27 -18.67 -21.27
CA THR A 135 0.85 -18.45 -21.57
C THR A 135 -0.02 -19.51 -20.91
N TYR A 136 -0.87 -19.08 -19.98
CA TYR A 136 -1.81 -19.93 -19.26
C TYR A 136 -3.26 -19.64 -19.65
N ASP A 137 -4.05 -20.70 -19.75
CA ASP A 137 -5.47 -20.63 -20.03
C ASP A 137 -6.22 -19.89 -18.92
N LEU A 138 -7.04 -18.90 -19.28
CA LEU A 138 -7.76 -18.05 -18.32
C LEU A 138 -8.80 -18.84 -17.52
N ASP A 139 -9.49 -19.82 -18.13
CA ASP A 139 -10.47 -20.65 -17.41
C ASP A 139 -9.78 -21.49 -16.32
N ARG A 140 -8.53 -21.90 -16.54
CA ARG A 140 -7.73 -22.59 -15.50
C ARG A 140 -7.30 -21.62 -14.39
N GLN A 141 -6.95 -20.40 -14.73
CA GLN A 141 -6.61 -19.36 -13.73
C GLN A 141 -7.84 -19.05 -12.85
N GLU A 142 -9.02 -18.90 -13.44
CA GLU A 142 -10.29 -18.69 -12.69
C GLU A 142 -10.57 -19.87 -11.74
N LYS A 143 -10.43 -21.11 -12.19
CA LYS A 143 -10.60 -22.29 -11.32
C LYS A 143 -9.59 -22.35 -10.19
N PHE A 144 -8.34 -21.93 -10.44
CA PHE A 144 -7.36 -21.87 -9.35
C PHE A 144 -7.67 -20.74 -8.36
N MET A 145 -8.22 -19.63 -8.84
CA MET A 145 -8.71 -18.56 -7.97
C MET A 145 -9.83 -19.05 -7.04
N GLU A 146 -10.74 -19.91 -7.53
CA GLU A 146 -11.75 -20.54 -6.66
C GLU A 146 -11.09 -21.35 -5.53
N VAL A 147 -10.01 -22.10 -5.83
CA VAL A 147 -9.24 -22.84 -4.81
C VAL A 147 -8.62 -21.89 -3.79
N ILE A 148 -8.03 -20.79 -4.25
CA ILE A 148 -7.41 -19.78 -3.36
C ILE A 148 -8.47 -19.11 -2.48
N CYS A 149 -9.61 -18.73 -3.05
CA CYS A 149 -10.72 -18.14 -2.28
C CYS A 149 -11.28 -19.13 -1.24
N ASP A 150 -11.41 -20.42 -1.57
CA ASP A 150 -11.85 -21.45 -0.63
C ASP A 150 -10.81 -21.66 0.49
N PHE A 151 -9.52 -21.67 0.15
CA PHE A 151 -8.44 -21.73 1.13
C PHE A 151 -8.48 -20.55 2.10
N MET A 152 -8.69 -19.34 1.60
CA MET A 152 -8.82 -18.12 2.41
C MET A 152 -10.18 -18.00 3.12
N LYS A 153 -11.09 -18.96 2.95
CA LYS A 153 -12.43 -18.94 3.55
C LYS A 153 -13.24 -17.69 3.17
N VAL A 154 -13.11 -17.24 1.92
CA VAL A 154 -13.90 -16.09 1.42
C VAL A 154 -15.39 -16.39 1.51
N ASP A 155 -16.13 -15.56 2.26
CA ASP A 155 -17.60 -15.66 2.36
C ASP A 155 -18.26 -14.95 1.17
N PHE A 156 -18.56 -15.70 0.11
CA PHE A 156 -19.27 -15.17 -1.07
C PHE A 156 -20.72 -14.74 -0.81
N GLY A 157 -21.23 -14.92 0.41
CA GLY A 157 -22.46 -14.29 0.87
C GLY A 157 -22.27 -12.81 1.20
N LYS A 158 -21.01 -12.35 1.38
CA LYS A 158 -20.65 -10.98 1.74
C LYS A 158 -19.64 -10.34 0.77
N VAL A 159 -18.88 -11.14 0.04
CA VAL A 159 -17.85 -10.69 -0.90
C VAL A 159 -18.31 -10.99 -2.33
N TYR A 160 -18.28 -9.99 -3.18
CA TYR A 160 -18.45 -10.15 -4.62
C TYR A 160 -17.10 -9.98 -5.32
N LEU A 161 -16.63 -11.02 -6.01
CA LEU A 161 -15.42 -10.99 -6.82
C LEU A 161 -15.79 -10.82 -8.30
N SER A 162 -15.16 -9.87 -8.99
CA SER A 162 -15.36 -9.59 -10.41
C SER A 162 -14.02 -9.24 -11.07
N THR A 163 -14.07 -8.91 -12.36
CA THR A 163 -12.89 -8.49 -13.14
C THR A 163 -13.00 -7.05 -13.58
N THR A 164 -11.88 -6.32 -13.52
CA THR A 164 -11.72 -4.95 -14.03
C THR A 164 -10.35 -4.77 -14.62
N GLU A 165 -10.11 -3.67 -15.31
CA GLU A 165 -8.80 -3.35 -15.88
C GLU A 165 -7.74 -3.15 -14.77
N HIS A 166 -8.15 -2.51 -13.66
CA HIS A 166 -7.31 -2.32 -12.48
C HIS A 166 -8.02 -2.91 -11.26
N PRO A 167 -7.40 -3.85 -10.53
CA PRO A 167 -7.94 -4.38 -9.28
C PRO A 167 -8.24 -3.28 -8.27
N PHE A 168 -9.31 -3.42 -7.52
CA PHE A 168 -9.68 -2.52 -6.42
C PHE A 168 -10.67 -3.20 -5.46
N THR A 169 -10.79 -2.61 -4.28
CA THR A 169 -11.78 -2.99 -3.27
C THR A 169 -12.65 -1.81 -2.89
N ASP A 170 -13.97 -2.03 -2.88
CA ASP A 170 -14.94 -1.18 -2.19
C ASP A 170 -15.68 -2.00 -1.14
N PHE A 171 -15.97 -1.41 0.01
CA PHE A 171 -16.86 -2.00 0.97
C PHE A 171 -18.00 -1.03 1.34
N PHE A 172 -19.21 -1.56 1.46
CA PHE A 172 -20.42 -0.78 1.69
C PHE A 172 -21.01 -0.98 3.08
N SER A 173 -20.73 -2.14 3.68
CA SER A 173 -21.18 -2.49 5.03
C SER A 173 -20.40 -3.71 5.54
N SER A 174 -20.62 -4.09 6.78
CA SER A 174 -20.11 -5.35 7.37
C SER A 174 -20.59 -6.63 6.65
N ASN A 175 -21.43 -6.49 5.62
CA ASN A 175 -22.02 -7.60 4.87
C ASN A 175 -21.93 -7.43 3.33
N ASP A 176 -21.28 -6.39 2.82
CA ASP A 176 -21.13 -6.15 1.38
C ASP A 176 -19.76 -5.53 1.11
N ALA A 177 -18.84 -6.36 0.61
CA ALA A 177 -17.55 -5.95 0.08
C ALA A 177 -17.42 -6.42 -1.37
N ARG A 178 -16.81 -5.60 -2.23
CA ARG A 178 -16.63 -5.89 -3.65
C ARG A 178 -15.19 -5.75 -4.01
N ILE A 179 -14.60 -6.85 -4.46
CA ILE A 179 -13.20 -6.90 -4.88
C ILE A 179 -13.14 -7.23 -6.37
N THR A 180 -12.12 -6.72 -7.02
CA THR A 180 -11.90 -6.99 -8.43
C THR A 180 -10.47 -7.46 -8.66
N THR A 181 -10.31 -8.24 -9.72
CA THR A 181 -9.00 -8.72 -10.18
C THR A 181 -8.87 -8.56 -11.70
N HIS A 182 -7.70 -8.90 -12.25
CA HIS A 182 -7.48 -8.96 -13.68
C HIS A 182 -6.65 -10.18 -14.02
N TYR A 183 -7.10 -10.96 -15.02
CA TYR A 183 -6.38 -12.14 -15.51
C TYR A 183 -5.60 -11.79 -16.75
N TYR A 184 -4.29 -11.97 -16.70
CA TYR A 184 -3.40 -11.89 -17.86
C TYR A 184 -2.98 -13.31 -18.26
N PRO A 185 -2.94 -13.64 -19.56
CA PRO A 185 -2.56 -14.98 -19.99
C PRO A 185 -1.08 -15.30 -19.69
N ASP A 186 -0.22 -14.29 -19.60
CA ASP A 186 1.23 -14.38 -19.47
C ASP A 186 1.79 -13.79 -18.14
N GLN A 187 0.92 -13.57 -17.16
CA GLN A 187 1.29 -13.10 -15.82
C GLN A 187 0.55 -13.92 -14.76
N PHE A 188 1.01 -15.13 -14.55
CA PHE A 188 0.34 -16.13 -13.71
C PHE A 188 -0.01 -15.63 -12.30
N LEU A 189 0.89 -14.88 -11.68
CA LEU A 189 0.71 -14.42 -10.29
C LEU A 189 -0.20 -13.19 -10.15
N SER A 190 -0.40 -12.43 -11.23
CA SER A 190 -1.06 -11.13 -11.15
C SER A 190 -2.46 -11.22 -10.50
N ALA A 191 -3.34 -12.05 -11.06
CA ALA A 191 -4.69 -12.22 -10.51
C ALA A 191 -4.67 -12.78 -9.09
N ILE A 192 -3.78 -13.74 -8.79
CA ILE A 192 -3.71 -14.40 -7.47
C ILE A 192 -3.32 -13.39 -6.40
N LEU A 193 -2.19 -12.70 -6.57
CA LEU A 193 -1.69 -11.77 -5.57
C LEU A 193 -2.58 -10.53 -5.43
N SER A 194 -3.14 -10.03 -6.56
CA SER A 194 -4.13 -8.96 -6.51
C SER A 194 -5.36 -9.36 -5.71
N THR A 195 -5.93 -10.56 -5.94
CA THR A 195 -7.11 -11.01 -5.18
C THR A 195 -6.81 -11.19 -3.70
N VAL A 196 -5.63 -11.72 -3.35
CA VAL A 196 -5.19 -11.85 -1.95
C VAL A 196 -5.05 -10.47 -1.30
N HIS A 197 -4.46 -9.50 -2.02
CA HIS A 197 -4.33 -8.11 -1.60
C HIS A 197 -5.69 -7.45 -1.37
N GLU A 198 -6.55 -7.50 -2.38
CA GLU A 198 -7.89 -6.87 -2.31
C GLU A 198 -8.76 -7.53 -1.24
N TYR A 199 -8.60 -8.85 -1.02
CA TYR A 199 -9.29 -9.52 0.08
C TYR A 199 -8.81 -9.03 1.45
N GLY A 200 -7.56 -8.63 1.60
CA GLY A 200 -7.05 -7.99 2.81
C GLY A 200 -7.80 -6.70 3.15
N HIS A 201 -8.02 -5.84 2.16
CA HIS A 201 -8.85 -4.64 2.29
C HIS A 201 -10.31 -4.97 2.62
N ALA A 202 -10.90 -5.92 1.90
CA ALA A 202 -12.29 -6.35 2.11
C ALA A 202 -12.48 -6.92 3.51
N LEU A 203 -11.57 -7.79 3.95
CA LEU A 203 -11.62 -8.42 5.27
C LEU A 203 -11.59 -7.39 6.39
N TYR A 204 -10.75 -6.34 6.25
CA TYR A 204 -10.73 -5.24 7.20
C TYR A 204 -12.12 -4.61 7.34
N GLY A 205 -12.74 -4.20 6.23
CA GLY A 205 -14.07 -3.60 6.24
C GLY A 205 -15.15 -4.52 6.81
N LEU A 206 -15.14 -5.81 6.44
CA LEU A 206 -16.12 -6.80 6.89
C LEU A 206 -16.01 -7.16 8.38
N GLN A 207 -14.84 -6.95 8.98
CA GLN A 207 -14.56 -7.32 10.38
C GLN A 207 -14.56 -6.15 11.35
N MET A 208 -14.84 -4.93 10.89
CA MET A 208 -15.07 -3.78 11.77
C MET A 208 -16.23 -4.04 12.73
N ASP A 209 -16.18 -3.45 13.93
CA ASP A 209 -17.29 -3.61 14.88
C ASP A 209 -18.61 -3.10 14.26
N PRO A 210 -19.66 -3.92 14.21
CA PRO A 210 -20.96 -3.51 13.67
C PRO A 210 -21.56 -2.27 14.34
N ALA A 211 -21.12 -1.95 15.56
CA ALA A 211 -21.52 -0.72 16.25
C ALA A 211 -21.11 0.57 15.51
N PHE A 212 -20.09 0.48 14.63
CA PHE A 212 -19.64 1.62 13.81
C PHE A 212 -20.41 1.77 12.49
N GLU A 213 -21.27 0.80 12.15
CA GLU A 213 -22.00 0.86 10.88
C GLU A 213 -22.86 2.12 10.78
N GLY A 214 -22.78 2.79 9.63
CA GLY A 214 -23.45 4.08 9.39
C GLY A 214 -22.77 5.30 10.01
N THR A 215 -21.60 5.12 10.66
CA THR A 215 -20.76 6.21 11.14
C THR A 215 -19.59 6.49 10.17
N MET A 216 -18.96 7.66 10.28
CA MET A 216 -17.74 7.98 9.53
C MET A 216 -16.54 7.13 9.98
N LEU A 217 -16.59 6.53 11.18
CA LEU A 217 -15.49 5.73 11.72
C LEU A 217 -15.18 4.49 10.89
N THR A 218 -16.14 3.96 10.11
CA THR A 218 -15.88 2.86 9.17
C THR A 218 -15.15 3.29 7.91
N GLN A 219 -15.16 4.58 7.56
CA GLN A 219 -14.56 5.12 6.34
C GLN A 219 -13.33 6.00 6.61
N ALA A 220 -13.11 6.34 7.87
CA ALA A 220 -12.08 7.26 8.30
C ALA A 220 -10.74 6.59 8.65
N VAL A 221 -10.62 5.31 8.32
CA VAL A 221 -9.39 4.54 8.54
C VAL A 221 -8.25 5.13 7.71
N GLY A 222 -7.09 5.29 8.31
CA GLY A 222 -5.90 5.80 7.64
C GLY A 222 -5.49 4.94 6.44
N SER A 223 -4.89 5.57 5.44
CA SER A 223 -4.49 4.86 4.22
C SER A 223 -3.44 3.78 4.51
N ALA A 224 -2.48 4.05 5.40
CA ALA A 224 -1.49 3.05 5.79
C ALA A 224 -2.11 1.91 6.62
N ALA A 225 -3.14 2.21 7.44
CA ALA A 225 -3.88 1.19 8.17
C ALA A 225 -4.57 0.22 7.22
N HIS A 226 -5.26 0.74 6.20
CA HIS A 226 -5.91 -0.08 5.16
C HIS A 226 -4.91 -0.90 4.36
N GLU A 227 -3.84 -0.27 3.89
CA GLU A 227 -2.76 -0.94 3.14
C GLU A 227 -2.02 -1.98 3.99
N SER A 228 -1.97 -1.81 5.31
CA SER A 228 -1.34 -2.82 6.17
C SER A 228 -2.06 -4.16 6.15
N GLN A 229 -3.38 -4.17 5.93
CA GLN A 229 -4.17 -5.40 5.89
C GLN A 229 -4.07 -6.10 4.54
N SER A 230 -4.05 -5.35 3.45
CA SER A 230 -3.78 -5.88 2.10
C SER A 230 -2.37 -6.46 2.00
N ARG A 231 -1.36 -5.71 2.47
CA ARG A 231 0.04 -6.17 2.48
C ARG A 231 0.29 -7.30 3.46
N PHE A 232 -0.43 -7.37 4.56
CA PHE A 232 -0.38 -8.51 5.46
C PHE A 232 -0.74 -9.80 4.73
N LEU A 233 -1.88 -9.83 4.03
CA LEU A 233 -2.30 -11.01 3.29
C LEU A 233 -1.42 -11.25 2.05
N GLU A 234 -1.08 -10.24 1.28
CA GLU A 234 -0.26 -10.41 0.08
C GLU A 234 1.15 -10.91 0.43
N ASN A 235 1.88 -10.21 1.31
CA ASN A 235 3.30 -10.44 1.51
C ASN A 235 3.59 -11.56 2.52
N HIS A 236 2.86 -11.57 3.66
CA HIS A 236 3.13 -12.54 4.72
C HIS A 236 2.35 -13.85 4.56
N VAL A 237 1.25 -13.84 3.80
CA VAL A 237 0.47 -15.04 3.49
C VAL A 237 0.67 -15.46 2.04
N GLY A 238 0.21 -14.68 1.07
CA GLY A 238 0.19 -15.03 -0.35
C GLY A 238 1.56 -15.31 -0.98
N ARG A 239 2.62 -14.74 -0.43
CA ARG A 239 4.02 -14.99 -0.85
C ARG A 239 4.75 -16.00 0.02
N SER A 240 4.09 -16.58 1.04
CA SER A 240 4.73 -17.51 1.97
C SER A 240 4.89 -18.93 1.40
N HIS A 241 5.91 -19.64 1.88
CA HIS A 241 6.10 -21.05 1.53
C HIS A 241 4.91 -21.91 1.96
N ALA A 242 4.37 -21.67 3.16
CA ALA A 242 3.26 -22.45 3.72
C ALA A 242 1.98 -22.33 2.88
N PHE A 243 1.66 -21.14 2.37
CA PHE A 243 0.54 -20.91 1.48
C PHE A 243 0.65 -21.73 0.19
N TRP A 244 1.79 -21.68 -0.46
CA TRP A 244 2.02 -22.43 -1.70
C TRP A 244 2.14 -23.93 -1.46
N GLN A 245 2.76 -24.36 -0.38
CA GLN A 245 2.81 -25.78 -0.02
C GLN A 245 1.42 -26.37 0.21
N ALA A 246 0.52 -25.63 0.88
CA ALA A 246 -0.85 -26.07 1.13
C ALA A 246 -1.67 -26.20 -0.18
N ASN A 247 -1.42 -25.33 -1.15
CA ASN A 247 -2.18 -25.28 -2.42
C ASN A 247 -1.48 -25.97 -3.59
N TYR A 248 -0.26 -26.49 -3.41
CA TYR A 248 0.58 -27.01 -4.48
C TYR A 248 -0.04 -28.16 -5.28
N ASN A 249 -0.68 -29.10 -4.61
CA ASN A 249 -1.33 -30.22 -5.29
C ASN A 249 -2.46 -29.75 -6.21
N GLN A 250 -3.22 -28.75 -5.80
CA GLN A 250 -4.28 -28.17 -6.63
C GLN A 250 -3.70 -27.35 -7.78
N LEU A 251 -2.60 -26.63 -7.53
CA LEU A 251 -1.85 -25.96 -8.58
C LEU A 251 -1.43 -26.95 -9.67
N VAL A 252 -0.72 -28.01 -9.33
CA VAL A 252 -0.22 -29.01 -10.30
C VAL A 252 -1.36 -29.75 -11.03
N ASN A 253 -2.48 -29.99 -10.36
CA ASN A 253 -3.66 -30.59 -10.99
C ASN A 253 -4.26 -29.70 -12.10
N LEU A 254 -4.28 -28.39 -11.89
CA LEU A 254 -4.80 -27.42 -12.87
C LEU A 254 -3.73 -27.00 -13.89
N PHE A 255 -2.49 -26.93 -13.44
CA PHE A 255 -1.33 -26.50 -14.23
C PHE A 255 -0.21 -27.56 -14.17
N PRO A 256 -0.31 -28.65 -14.96
CA PRO A 256 0.71 -29.70 -14.99
C PRO A 256 2.10 -29.21 -15.38
N GLU A 257 2.20 -28.00 -15.91
CA GLU A 257 3.44 -27.30 -16.23
C GLU A 257 4.35 -27.14 -14.99
N PHE A 258 3.75 -27.05 -13.80
CA PHE A 258 4.48 -26.90 -12.52
C PHE A 258 4.89 -28.23 -11.87
N LYS A 259 4.55 -29.39 -12.46
CA LYS A 259 4.74 -30.72 -11.81
C LYS A 259 6.19 -31.08 -11.46
N ASP A 260 7.14 -30.55 -12.24
CA ASP A 260 8.57 -30.82 -12.08
C ASP A 260 9.30 -29.70 -11.29
N VAL A 261 8.56 -28.74 -10.75
CA VAL A 261 9.06 -27.62 -9.95
C VAL A 261 8.75 -27.88 -8.48
N SER A 262 9.73 -27.86 -7.63
CA SER A 262 9.50 -27.96 -6.17
C SER A 262 8.81 -26.71 -5.63
N VAL A 263 8.18 -26.83 -4.46
CA VAL A 263 7.58 -25.65 -3.78
C VAL A 263 8.63 -24.59 -3.46
N ASP A 264 9.84 -25.01 -3.06
CA ASP A 264 10.95 -24.09 -2.80
C ASP A 264 11.35 -23.29 -4.04
N GLU A 265 11.43 -23.94 -5.21
CA GLU A 265 11.70 -23.27 -6.48
C GLU A 265 10.56 -22.33 -6.88
N LEU A 266 9.30 -22.78 -6.76
CA LEU A 266 8.13 -21.95 -7.03
C LEU A 266 8.11 -20.70 -6.13
N VAL A 267 8.33 -20.86 -4.84
CA VAL A 267 8.37 -19.73 -3.89
C VAL A 267 9.54 -18.79 -4.18
N SER A 268 10.66 -19.36 -4.67
CA SER A 268 11.80 -18.53 -5.11
C SER A 268 11.43 -17.66 -6.33
N MET A 269 10.73 -18.21 -7.32
CA MET A 269 10.22 -17.45 -8.48
C MET A 269 9.25 -16.36 -8.05
N ILE A 270 8.30 -16.67 -7.17
CA ILE A 270 7.27 -15.73 -6.66
C ILE A 270 7.87 -14.55 -5.89
N ASN A 271 8.99 -14.78 -5.23
CA ASN A 271 9.68 -13.77 -4.42
C ASN A 271 10.95 -13.23 -5.09
N LYS A 272 11.16 -13.49 -6.38
CA LYS A 272 12.26 -12.87 -7.13
C LYS A 272 12.25 -11.36 -6.92
N THR A 273 13.41 -10.76 -6.73
CA THR A 273 13.55 -9.30 -6.71
C THR A 273 14.32 -8.83 -7.92
N GLU A 274 13.86 -7.76 -8.52
CA GLU A 274 14.48 -7.13 -9.68
C GLU A 274 14.28 -5.62 -9.62
N CYS A 275 15.34 -4.86 -9.81
CA CYS A 275 15.23 -3.42 -9.83
C CYS A 275 14.52 -2.96 -11.11
N SER A 276 13.27 -2.60 -10.97
CA SER A 276 12.42 -2.10 -12.05
C SER A 276 12.22 -0.60 -11.98
N LEU A 277 11.69 0.01 -13.04
CA LEU A 277 11.38 1.43 -13.09
C LEU A 277 9.97 1.75 -12.62
N ILE A 278 9.04 0.82 -12.78
CA ILE A 278 7.60 1.04 -12.56
C ILE A 278 7.22 0.59 -11.15
N ARG A 279 6.73 1.53 -10.35
CA ARG A 279 6.35 1.29 -8.94
C ARG A 279 5.30 0.19 -8.78
N THR A 280 4.29 0.18 -9.63
CA THR A 280 3.19 -0.80 -9.56
C THR A 280 3.64 -2.23 -9.86
N GLU A 281 4.78 -2.38 -10.56
CA GLU A 281 5.38 -3.67 -10.90
C GLU A 281 6.53 -4.05 -9.95
N ALA A 282 6.83 -3.20 -8.96
CA ALA A 282 7.94 -3.42 -8.06
C ALA A 282 7.67 -4.59 -7.11
N ASP A 283 8.70 -5.41 -6.90
CA ASP A 283 8.68 -6.49 -5.93
C ASP A 283 8.70 -5.98 -4.48
N GLU A 284 8.46 -6.88 -3.54
CA GLU A 284 8.34 -6.54 -2.12
C GLU A 284 9.58 -5.84 -1.54
N LEU A 285 10.79 -6.22 -1.97
CA LEU A 285 12.05 -5.66 -1.45
C LEU A 285 12.32 -4.26 -1.99
N THR A 286 12.06 -4.03 -3.28
CA THR A 286 12.36 -2.76 -3.94
C THR A 286 11.25 -1.73 -3.76
N TYR A 287 10.01 -2.15 -3.52
CA TYR A 287 8.83 -1.28 -3.39
C TYR A 287 9.01 -0.08 -2.44
N PRO A 288 9.51 -0.22 -1.20
CA PRO A 288 9.68 0.91 -0.29
C PRO A 288 10.64 1.98 -0.80
N LEU A 289 11.60 1.62 -1.66
CA LEU A 289 12.53 2.59 -2.26
C LEU A 289 11.85 3.41 -3.37
N HIS A 290 10.95 2.81 -4.14
CA HIS A 290 10.08 3.56 -5.07
C HIS A 290 9.26 4.62 -4.33
N ILE A 291 8.72 4.28 -3.17
CA ILE A 291 7.98 5.22 -2.33
C ILE A 291 8.90 6.30 -1.74
N MET A 292 10.09 5.92 -1.29
CA MET A 292 11.06 6.85 -0.72
C MET A 292 11.48 7.95 -1.71
N VAL A 293 11.67 7.62 -2.99
CA VAL A 293 11.94 8.62 -4.03
C VAL A 293 10.87 9.70 -4.05
N ARG A 294 9.61 9.30 -4.03
CA ARG A 294 8.46 10.23 -4.03
C ARG A 294 8.39 11.06 -2.76
N TYR A 295 8.56 10.42 -1.62
CA TYR A 295 8.58 11.06 -0.32
C TYR A 295 9.64 12.18 -0.23
N GLU A 296 10.86 11.91 -0.68
CA GLU A 296 11.93 12.89 -0.64
C GLU A 296 11.68 14.07 -1.57
N ILE A 297 11.07 13.84 -2.73
CA ILE A 297 10.68 14.91 -3.65
C ILE A 297 9.53 15.73 -3.05
N GLU A 298 8.53 15.09 -2.48
CA GLU A 298 7.39 15.76 -1.84
C GLU A 298 7.81 16.68 -0.68
N LYS A 299 8.83 16.30 0.10
CA LYS A 299 9.40 17.16 1.13
C LYS A 299 9.87 18.50 0.56
N GLU A 300 10.54 18.46 -0.57
CA GLU A 300 11.06 19.67 -1.22
C GLU A 300 9.93 20.48 -1.91
N ILE A 301 8.92 19.82 -2.47
CA ILE A 301 7.71 20.48 -2.97
C ILE A 301 7.00 21.24 -1.83
N ALA A 302 6.80 20.59 -0.69
CA ALA A 302 6.11 21.19 0.45
C ALA A 302 6.88 22.39 1.06
N LYS A 303 8.20 22.44 0.90
CA LYS A 303 9.05 23.57 1.29
C LYS A 303 9.09 24.69 0.22
N GLY A 304 8.55 24.45 -0.97
CA GLY A 304 8.66 25.37 -2.10
C GLY A 304 10.06 25.44 -2.75
N ASN A 305 10.90 24.42 -2.53
CA ASN A 305 12.30 24.40 -2.96
C ASN A 305 12.52 23.65 -4.28
N VAL A 306 11.46 23.07 -4.88
CA VAL A 306 11.59 22.28 -6.10
C VAL A 306 11.83 23.16 -7.32
N ASP A 307 12.92 22.86 -8.04
CA ASP A 307 13.15 23.30 -9.40
C ASP A 307 12.46 22.29 -10.36
N TYR A 308 11.26 22.65 -10.84
CA TYR A 308 10.48 21.79 -11.71
C TYR A 308 11.13 21.54 -13.08
N ASP A 309 12.04 22.41 -13.52
CA ASP A 309 12.81 22.17 -14.75
C ASP A 309 13.77 20.98 -14.58
N LYS A 310 14.24 20.74 -13.35
CA LYS A 310 15.14 19.65 -13.01
C LYS A 310 14.46 18.42 -12.40
N LEU A 311 13.16 18.47 -12.16
CA LEU A 311 12.45 17.41 -11.47
C LEU A 311 12.63 16.02 -12.13
N PRO A 312 12.58 15.88 -13.48
CA PRO A 312 12.86 14.59 -14.11
C PRO A 312 14.27 14.06 -13.85
N GLU A 313 15.26 14.95 -13.81
CA GLU A 313 16.65 14.58 -13.50
C GLU A 313 16.81 14.16 -12.03
N VAL A 314 16.26 14.94 -11.10
CA VAL A 314 16.23 14.60 -9.66
C VAL A 314 15.57 13.25 -9.42
N TRP A 315 14.48 12.96 -10.13
CA TRP A 315 13.82 11.66 -10.09
C TRP A 315 14.76 10.54 -10.56
N ALA A 316 15.37 10.72 -11.73
CA ALA A 316 16.26 9.74 -12.32
C ALA A 316 17.49 9.48 -11.45
N ASP A 317 18.10 10.52 -10.87
CA ASP A 317 19.26 10.41 -9.97
C ASP A 317 18.93 9.60 -8.72
N LYS A 318 17.74 9.78 -8.15
CA LYS A 318 17.29 9.00 -6.98
C LYS A 318 17.02 7.53 -7.32
N TYR A 319 16.45 7.24 -8.49
CA TYR A 319 16.28 5.86 -8.95
C TYR A 319 17.63 5.18 -9.18
N GLU A 320 18.59 5.87 -9.76
CA GLU A 320 19.96 5.35 -9.95
C GLU A 320 20.67 5.13 -8.61
N GLU A 321 20.53 6.07 -7.65
CA GLU A 321 21.14 5.96 -6.31
C GLU A 321 20.57 4.74 -5.54
N TYR A 322 19.25 4.52 -5.57
CA TYR A 322 18.62 3.52 -4.70
C TYR A 322 18.44 2.16 -5.35
N LEU A 323 18.17 2.13 -6.64
CA LEU A 323 17.82 0.93 -7.38
C LEU A 323 18.83 0.57 -8.48
N GLY A 324 19.80 1.44 -8.76
CA GLY A 324 20.80 1.21 -9.80
C GLY A 324 20.22 1.25 -11.23
N VAL A 325 19.00 1.76 -11.41
CA VAL A 325 18.33 1.88 -12.71
C VAL A 325 17.95 3.33 -12.99
N ARG A 326 17.95 3.72 -14.27
CA ARG A 326 17.65 5.09 -14.67
C ARG A 326 16.58 5.09 -15.78
N PRO A 327 15.47 5.82 -15.64
CA PRO A 327 14.44 5.88 -16.66
C PRO A 327 14.99 6.55 -17.94
N ALA A 328 14.66 5.96 -19.10
CA ALA A 328 15.07 6.47 -20.41
C ALA A 328 14.08 7.52 -20.96
N ASN A 329 12.90 7.61 -20.37
CA ASN A 329 11.81 8.48 -20.80
C ASN A 329 10.99 8.96 -19.60
N TYR A 330 10.10 9.91 -19.80
CA TYR A 330 9.29 10.49 -18.72
C TYR A 330 8.18 9.55 -18.25
N LYS A 331 7.66 8.68 -19.12
CA LYS A 331 6.60 7.71 -18.78
C LYS A 331 7.06 6.70 -17.73
N GLU A 332 8.29 6.23 -17.85
CA GLU A 332 8.93 5.36 -16.88
C GLU A 332 9.48 6.12 -15.67
N GLY A 333 9.62 7.43 -15.81
CA GLY A 333 10.09 8.35 -14.78
C GLY A 333 8.96 9.12 -14.09
N VAL A 334 9.08 10.43 -14.08
CA VAL A 334 8.27 11.38 -13.33
C VAL A 334 6.78 11.39 -13.70
N LEU A 335 6.41 10.88 -14.87
CA LEU A 335 5.02 10.80 -15.35
C LEU A 335 4.34 9.45 -15.03
N GLN A 336 5.02 8.52 -14.37
CA GLN A 336 4.45 7.19 -14.17
C GLN A 336 3.19 7.17 -13.28
N ASP A 337 3.09 8.01 -12.27
CA ASP A 337 1.99 8.07 -11.31
C ASP A 337 1.11 9.31 -11.51
N MET A 338 -0.20 9.13 -11.37
CA MET A 338 -1.18 10.22 -11.48
C MET A 338 -1.33 11.06 -10.19
N HIS A 339 -0.87 10.59 -9.05
CA HIS A 339 -1.15 11.18 -7.73
C HIS A 339 -0.89 12.68 -7.65
N TRP A 340 0.25 13.12 -8.16
CA TRP A 340 0.59 14.54 -8.13
C TRP A 340 -0.31 15.40 -9.03
N SER A 341 -0.84 14.84 -10.14
CA SER A 341 -1.75 15.58 -11.01
C SER A 341 -3.07 15.92 -10.34
N THR A 342 -3.46 15.15 -9.34
CA THR A 342 -4.68 15.36 -8.54
C THR A 342 -4.43 16.08 -7.21
N GLY A 343 -3.18 16.51 -6.96
CA GLY A 343 -2.80 17.21 -5.73
C GLY A 343 -2.59 16.32 -4.52
N TYR A 344 -2.44 15.00 -4.71
CA TYR A 344 -2.17 14.05 -3.63
C TYR A 344 -0.71 14.15 -3.18
N LEU A 345 -0.45 15.08 -2.28
CA LEU A 345 0.85 15.31 -1.66
C LEU A 345 0.80 14.77 -0.22
N GLY A 346 1.75 13.90 0.14
CA GLY A 346 1.76 13.20 1.43
C GLY A 346 1.09 11.82 1.44
N TYR A 347 0.52 11.39 0.31
CA TYR A 347 -0.15 10.09 0.17
C TYR A 347 0.83 8.92 -0.01
N PHE A 348 1.86 9.06 -0.86
CA PHE A 348 2.79 7.98 -1.19
C PHE A 348 3.43 7.30 0.02
N PRO A 349 3.86 8.01 1.08
CA PRO A 349 4.49 7.37 2.23
C PRO A 349 3.64 6.30 2.90
N THR A 350 2.30 6.41 2.81
CA THR A 350 1.36 5.45 3.44
C THR A 350 1.49 4.04 2.88
N TYR A 351 1.89 3.88 1.63
CA TYR A 351 2.10 2.56 1.00
C TYR A 351 3.23 1.77 1.67
N ALA A 352 4.38 2.42 1.88
CA ALA A 352 5.50 1.76 2.54
C ALA A 352 5.24 1.56 4.04
N LEU A 353 4.59 2.53 4.69
CA LEU A 353 4.22 2.44 6.10
C LEU A 353 3.21 1.30 6.34
N GLY A 354 2.26 1.08 5.41
CA GLY A 354 1.33 -0.05 5.48
C GLY A 354 2.06 -1.39 5.51
N SER A 355 3.03 -1.60 4.62
CA SER A 355 3.88 -2.81 4.63
C SER A 355 4.64 -2.96 5.95
N ALA A 356 5.13 -1.86 6.52
CA ALA A 356 5.87 -1.89 7.77
C ALA A 356 4.99 -2.19 9.00
N TYR A 357 3.78 -1.65 9.04
CA TYR A 357 2.78 -2.03 10.06
C TYR A 357 2.41 -3.52 9.95
N ALA A 358 2.19 -4.03 8.74
CA ALA A 358 1.92 -5.44 8.50
C ALA A 358 3.01 -6.34 9.08
N ALA A 359 4.29 -5.99 8.89
CA ALA A 359 5.42 -6.76 9.40
C ALA A 359 5.46 -6.81 10.94
N GLN A 360 5.21 -5.68 11.63
CA GLN A 360 5.18 -5.66 13.10
C GLN A 360 3.99 -6.44 13.64
N LEU A 361 2.81 -6.34 13.00
CA LEU A 361 1.63 -7.14 13.36
C LEU A 361 1.88 -8.64 13.14
N TYR A 362 2.47 -9.02 12.01
CA TYR A 362 2.79 -10.40 11.70
C TYR A 362 3.76 -10.99 12.72
N ALA A 363 4.86 -10.31 13.04
CA ALA A 363 5.80 -10.73 14.05
C ALA A 363 5.17 -10.83 15.46
N THR A 364 4.13 -10.05 15.73
CA THR A 364 3.38 -10.12 16.99
C THR A 364 2.43 -11.32 17.00
N MET A 365 1.77 -11.60 15.88
CA MET A 365 0.94 -12.80 15.70
C MET A 365 1.74 -14.07 15.87
N GLU A 366 2.95 -14.17 15.28
CA GLU A 366 3.84 -15.33 15.40
C GLU A 366 4.28 -15.62 16.84
N LYS A 367 4.28 -14.63 17.74
CA LYS A 367 4.54 -14.87 19.18
C LYS A 367 3.38 -15.58 19.88
N GLN A 368 2.19 -15.63 19.30
CA GLN A 368 0.99 -16.19 19.91
C GLN A 368 0.64 -17.57 19.37
N PHE A 369 0.88 -17.83 18.09
CA PHE A 369 0.71 -19.15 17.48
C PHE A 369 1.58 -19.30 16.23
N ASP A 370 1.78 -20.53 15.80
CA ASP A 370 2.51 -20.86 14.58
C ASP A 370 1.64 -20.56 13.35
N VAL A 371 1.97 -19.47 12.64
CA VAL A 371 1.23 -19.02 11.46
C VAL A 371 1.47 -19.95 10.28
N GLU A 372 2.69 -20.47 10.11
CA GLU A 372 3.00 -21.43 9.04
C GLU A 372 2.20 -22.73 9.23
N GLU A 373 2.14 -23.27 10.46
CA GLU A 373 1.32 -24.45 10.76
C GLU A 373 -0.16 -24.20 10.49
N ALA A 374 -0.68 -23.01 10.83
CA ALA A 374 -2.07 -22.67 10.58
C ALA A 374 -2.39 -22.68 9.06
N LEU A 375 -1.50 -22.17 8.22
CA LEU A 375 -1.64 -22.22 6.77
C LEU A 375 -1.53 -23.64 6.22
N LEU A 376 -0.51 -24.42 6.65
CA LEU A 376 -0.29 -25.80 6.21
C LEU A 376 -1.45 -26.72 6.55
N THR A 377 -2.15 -26.46 7.64
CA THR A 377 -3.29 -27.26 8.14
C THR A 377 -4.64 -26.69 7.72
N ASN A 378 -4.66 -25.68 6.83
CA ASN A 378 -5.86 -25.03 6.32
C ASN A 378 -6.74 -24.39 7.43
N HIS A 379 -6.10 -23.81 8.44
CA HIS A 379 -6.72 -23.02 9.51
C HIS A 379 -6.50 -21.53 9.32
N PHE A 380 -6.82 -21.03 8.12
CA PHE A 380 -6.71 -19.62 7.76
C PHE A 380 -7.55 -18.72 8.70
N GLU A 381 -8.66 -19.25 9.22
CA GLU A 381 -9.51 -18.57 10.19
C GLU A 381 -8.77 -18.12 11.48
N LYS A 382 -7.72 -18.80 11.89
CA LYS A 382 -6.91 -18.36 13.05
C LYS A 382 -6.24 -17.02 12.81
N ILE A 383 -5.78 -16.80 11.58
CA ILE A 383 -5.16 -15.52 11.16
C ILE A 383 -6.22 -14.42 11.10
N THR A 384 -7.34 -14.68 10.45
CA THR A 384 -8.40 -13.69 10.27
C THR A 384 -9.12 -13.34 11.57
N ASP A 385 -9.30 -14.31 12.47
CA ASP A 385 -9.87 -14.08 13.80
C ASP A 385 -8.93 -13.24 14.66
N TRP A 386 -7.62 -13.52 14.60
CA TRP A 386 -6.63 -12.70 15.30
C TRP A 386 -6.62 -11.25 14.79
N LEU A 387 -6.66 -11.04 13.48
CA LEU A 387 -6.74 -9.71 12.88
C LEU A 387 -8.03 -9.00 13.29
N LYS A 388 -9.16 -9.70 13.30
CA LYS A 388 -10.44 -9.18 13.78
C LYS A 388 -10.37 -8.69 15.21
N GLU A 389 -9.86 -9.54 16.11
CA GLU A 389 -9.83 -9.28 17.55
C GLU A 389 -8.82 -8.22 17.96
N ASN A 390 -7.71 -8.08 17.22
CA ASN A 390 -6.61 -7.22 17.61
C ASN A 390 -6.51 -5.94 16.75
N VAL A 391 -7.08 -5.93 15.53
CA VAL A 391 -6.91 -4.81 14.59
C VAL A 391 -8.24 -4.31 14.02
N HIS A 392 -9.00 -5.17 13.33
CA HIS A 392 -10.08 -4.73 12.45
C HIS A 392 -11.26 -4.13 13.21
N HIS A 393 -11.61 -4.70 14.37
CA HIS A 393 -12.78 -4.25 15.14
C HIS A 393 -12.68 -2.80 15.60
N TYR A 394 -11.47 -2.24 15.68
CA TYR A 394 -11.30 -0.85 16.09
C TYR A 394 -11.74 0.15 15.02
N ALA A 395 -11.71 -0.23 13.75
CA ALA A 395 -11.95 0.72 12.65
C ALA A 395 -11.15 2.03 12.86
N ALA A 396 -11.74 3.21 12.63
CA ALA A 396 -11.08 4.49 12.90
C ALA A 396 -11.25 5.01 14.34
N SER A 397 -11.76 4.18 15.25
CA SER A 397 -11.87 4.57 16.67
C SER A 397 -10.51 4.67 17.38
N LYS A 398 -9.45 4.08 16.77
CA LYS A 398 -8.04 4.22 17.12
C LYS A 398 -7.22 4.43 15.85
N SER A 399 -6.13 5.16 15.94
CA SER A 399 -5.13 5.23 14.87
C SER A 399 -4.36 3.90 14.78
N MET A 400 -3.77 3.61 13.62
CA MET A 400 -2.98 2.39 13.44
C MET A 400 -1.74 2.35 14.35
N ALA A 401 -1.15 3.51 14.62
CA ALA A 401 -0.03 3.61 15.57
C ALA A 401 -0.43 3.18 16.98
N GLU A 402 -1.63 3.59 17.46
CA GLU A 402 -2.16 3.15 18.76
C GLU A 402 -2.47 1.65 18.78
N ILE A 403 -3.04 1.12 17.69
CA ILE A 403 -3.33 -0.32 17.56
C ILE A 403 -2.03 -1.12 17.61
N VAL A 404 -1.03 -0.75 16.83
CA VAL A 404 0.27 -1.43 16.79
C VAL A 404 0.93 -1.42 18.16
N GLU A 405 0.94 -0.28 18.86
CA GLU A 405 1.51 -0.18 20.20
C GLU A 405 0.77 -1.05 21.23
N GLU A 406 -0.56 -1.05 21.20
CA GLU A 406 -1.36 -1.85 22.12
C GLU A 406 -1.17 -3.36 21.89
N VAL A 407 -1.14 -3.78 20.63
CA VAL A 407 -1.07 -5.21 20.24
C VAL A 407 0.34 -5.77 20.40
N SER A 408 1.36 -5.01 20.01
CA SER A 408 2.76 -5.47 20.07
C SER A 408 3.43 -5.20 21.42
N GLY A 409 2.90 -4.25 22.21
CA GLY A 409 3.48 -3.80 23.49
C GLY A 409 4.61 -2.77 23.34
N GLU A 410 4.83 -2.26 22.13
CA GLU A 410 5.83 -1.23 21.82
C GLU A 410 5.33 -0.31 20.67
N PRO A 411 5.79 0.94 20.60
CA PRO A 411 5.48 1.82 19.48
C PRO A 411 5.91 1.22 18.13
N PHE A 412 5.43 1.81 17.04
CA PHE A 412 5.88 1.42 15.69
C PHE A 412 7.41 1.41 15.61
N ASN A 413 7.94 0.27 15.19
CA ASN A 413 9.37 0.02 15.05
C ASN A 413 9.67 -0.48 13.63
N PRO A 414 10.36 0.32 12.77
CA PRO A 414 10.65 -0.04 11.39
C PRO A 414 11.56 -1.28 11.25
N ASP A 415 12.27 -1.67 12.31
CA ASP A 415 13.17 -2.83 12.27
C ASP A 415 12.42 -4.12 11.98
N TYR A 416 11.18 -4.27 12.44
CA TYR A 416 10.36 -5.45 12.09
C TYR A 416 10.24 -5.66 10.58
N TYR A 417 10.04 -4.58 9.84
CA TYR A 417 9.90 -4.65 8.39
C TYR A 417 11.23 -4.91 7.68
N THR A 418 12.25 -4.14 8.03
CA THR A 418 13.55 -4.27 7.37
C THR A 418 14.25 -5.57 7.72
N ASP A 419 14.16 -6.05 8.97
CA ASP A 419 14.75 -7.31 9.39
C ASP A 419 14.01 -8.51 8.77
N TYR A 420 12.68 -8.44 8.64
CA TYR A 420 11.90 -9.42 7.88
C TYR A 420 12.40 -9.53 6.42
N LEU A 421 12.50 -8.40 5.72
CA LEU A 421 12.98 -8.39 4.33
C LEU A 421 14.42 -8.91 4.23
N ILE A 422 15.32 -8.46 5.10
CA ILE A 422 16.70 -8.91 5.12
C ILE A 422 16.77 -10.43 5.32
N LYS A 423 16.07 -10.95 6.30
CA LYS A 423 16.04 -12.41 6.59
C LYS A 423 15.52 -13.19 5.39
N LYS A 424 14.42 -12.74 4.79
CA LYS A 424 13.78 -13.39 3.64
C LYS A 424 14.71 -13.42 2.42
N TYR A 425 15.24 -12.27 2.04
CA TYR A 425 16.02 -12.14 0.81
C TYR A 425 17.46 -12.64 0.93
N LYS A 426 18.07 -12.55 2.12
CA LYS A 426 19.33 -13.24 2.38
C LYS A 426 19.20 -14.75 2.23
N LYS A 427 18.14 -15.35 2.78
CA LYS A 427 17.84 -16.77 2.60
C LYS A 427 17.62 -17.10 1.12
N LEU A 428 16.82 -16.30 0.43
CA LEU A 428 16.44 -16.53 -0.98
C LEU A 428 17.65 -16.52 -1.93
N TYR A 429 18.58 -15.59 -1.73
CA TYR A 429 19.76 -15.42 -2.57
C TYR A 429 21.04 -16.04 -1.98
N ASN A 430 20.93 -16.85 -0.92
CA ASN A 430 22.06 -17.51 -0.23
C ASN A 430 23.16 -16.51 0.15
N LEU A 431 22.77 -15.41 0.82
CA LEU A 431 23.66 -14.40 1.37
C LEU A 431 23.97 -14.69 2.85
N ASP A 432 25.18 -14.32 3.30
CA ASP A 432 25.62 -14.48 4.70
C ASP A 432 24.95 -13.47 5.67
#